data_a2a0360266c6009b0efb9b5f6eb5623b
#
_entry.id   a2a0360266c6009b0efb9b5f6eb5623b
#
_cell.length_a   1.000
_cell.length_b   1.000
_cell.length_c   1.000
_cell.angle_alpha   90.00
_cell.angle_beta   90.00
_cell.angle_gamma   90.00
#
_symmetry.space_group_name_H-M   'P 1'
#
loop_
_entity.id
_entity.type
_entity.pdbx_description
1 polymer ?
#
loop_
_entity_poly.entity_id
_entity_poly.type
_entity_poly.pdbx_seq_one_letter_code
_entity_poly.pdbx_strand_id
1 'polypeptide(L)'
;IASPYYSYESFFSRRSILTQEYMGLDENGKDNVIFPLDKPCDEGNTGPNSIDHRYITEDIPVGCKIYHDFGVKFGVPTPIIDSMIVLGGAMHEKSFFEETVYNLDYLGIGHMTRDELLDYMYNGRYVKKTS
;
A
#
# COMPACT_ATOMS: atom_id res chain seq x y z
N ILE A 1 -4.41 20.20 3.58
CA ILE A 1 -2.95 20.42 3.63
C ILE A 1 -2.36 19.43 2.63
N ALA A 2 -1.92 19.91 1.46
CA ALA A 2 -1.25 19.06 0.50
C ALA A 2 0.10 18.64 1.08
N SER A 3 0.29 17.34 1.27
CA SER A 3 1.60 16.80 1.64
C SER A 3 2.59 17.10 0.51
N PRO A 4 3.83 17.46 0.80
CA PRO A 4 4.87 17.67 -0.22
C PRO A 4 5.16 16.42 -1.06
N TYR A 5 4.63 15.27 -0.68
CA TYR A 5 4.79 14.00 -1.38
C TYR A 5 3.69 13.71 -2.42
N TYR A 6 2.73 14.61 -2.64
CA TYR A 6 1.66 14.38 -3.59
C TYR A 6 2.01 14.75 -5.04
N SER A 7 3.11 15.42 -5.30
CA SER A 7 3.57 15.59 -6.67
C SER A 7 4.55 14.48 -7.04
N TYR A 8 4.45 13.97 -8.26
CA TYR A 8 5.39 13.01 -8.81
C TYR A 8 6.84 13.50 -8.67
N GLU A 9 7.08 14.77 -8.97
CA GLU A 9 8.40 15.40 -8.88
C GLU A 9 8.94 15.44 -7.45
N SER A 10 8.09 15.71 -6.45
CA SER A 10 8.53 15.73 -5.05
C SER A 10 8.76 14.32 -4.50
N PHE A 11 7.98 13.35 -4.92
CA PHE A 11 8.15 11.96 -4.51
C PHE A 11 9.45 11.35 -5.03
N PHE A 12 9.82 11.65 -6.27
CA PHE A 12 11.02 11.13 -6.92
C PHE A 12 12.22 12.07 -6.85
N SER A 13 12.11 13.21 -6.18
CA SER A 13 13.23 14.11 -6.02
C SER A 13 14.28 13.55 -5.06
N ARG A 14 15.56 13.86 -5.31
CA ARG A 14 16.65 13.53 -4.39
C ARG A 14 16.49 14.07 -2.97
N ARG A 15 15.59 15.02 -2.77
CA ARG A 15 15.30 15.65 -1.48
C ARG A 15 14.15 14.98 -0.72
N SER A 16 13.49 14.01 -1.32
CA SER A 16 12.48 13.23 -0.63
C SER A 16 13.15 12.32 0.40
N ILE A 17 12.60 12.24 1.60
CA ILE A 17 13.08 11.35 2.66
C ILE A 17 13.14 9.90 2.18
N LEU A 18 12.11 9.47 1.43
CA LEU A 18 12.07 8.13 0.85
C LEU A 18 13.22 7.89 -0.12
N THR A 19 13.55 8.88 -0.96
CA THR A 19 14.66 8.77 -1.88
C THR A 19 15.99 8.69 -1.16
N GLN A 20 16.16 9.45 -0.08
CA GLN A 20 17.40 9.46 0.70
C GLN A 20 17.59 8.18 1.53
N GLU A 21 16.55 7.66 2.15
CA GLU A 21 16.64 6.47 2.99
C GLU A 21 16.74 5.16 2.21
N TYR A 22 16.00 5.05 1.09
CA TYR A 22 15.88 3.77 0.37
C TYR A 22 16.71 3.68 -0.89
N MET A 23 17.19 4.80 -1.38
CA MET A 23 17.79 4.85 -2.70
C MET A 23 19.24 5.26 -2.71
N GLY A 24 19.76 5.84 -1.67
CA GLY A 24 21.16 6.17 -1.49
C GLY A 24 21.86 6.78 -2.71
N LEU A 25 23.06 7.27 -2.50
CA LEU A 25 23.95 7.65 -3.59
C LEU A 25 25.02 6.56 -3.72
N ASP A 26 25.43 6.25 -4.93
CA ASP A 26 26.60 5.44 -5.16
C ASP A 26 27.90 6.19 -4.71
N GLU A 27 29.03 5.52 -4.77
CA GLU A 27 30.32 6.07 -4.41
C GLU A 27 30.72 7.33 -5.20
N ASN A 28 30.07 7.60 -6.34
CA ASN A 28 30.26 8.76 -7.20
C ASN A 28 29.22 9.86 -6.96
N GLY A 29 28.35 9.71 -5.95
CA GLY A 29 27.28 10.65 -5.66
C GLY A 29 26.13 10.62 -6.67
N LYS A 30 26.03 9.57 -7.48
CA LYS A 30 24.94 9.33 -8.42
C LYS A 30 23.84 8.52 -7.74
N ASP A 31 22.59 8.80 -8.10
CA ASP A 31 21.45 8.05 -7.57
C ASP A 31 21.58 6.56 -7.89
N ASN A 32 21.66 5.78 -6.84
CA ASN A 32 21.69 4.32 -6.93
C ASN A 32 20.27 3.74 -7.09
N VAL A 33 19.35 4.59 -7.57
CA VAL A 33 17.96 4.23 -7.72
C VAL A 33 17.76 3.44 -8.99
N ILE A 34 17.54 2.19 -8.79
CA ILE A 34 16.93 1.35 -9.81
C ILE A 34 15.41 1.43 -9.61
N PHE A 35 14.78 2.44 -10.20
CA PHE A 35 13.34 2.41 -10.30
C PHE A 35 12.96 1.23 -11.20
N PRO A 36 11.93 0.47 -10.82
CA PRO A 36 11.45 -0.62 -11.65
C PRO A 36 11.10 -0.24 -13.08
N LEU A 37 10.84 1.04 -13.33
CA LEU A 37 10.47 1.56 -14.66
C LEU A 37 11.66 1.90 -15.57
N ASP A 38 12.87 1.97 -15.01
CA ASP A 38 14.05 2.44 -15.74
C ASP A 38 14.92 1.31 -16.31
N LYS A 39 14.60 0.06 -16.00
CA LYS A 39 15.35 -1.11 -16.51
C LYS A 39 14.45 -2.09 -17.25
N PRO A 40 14.97 -2.69 -18.32
CA PRO A 40 14.34 -3.83 -18.98
C PRO A 40 14.09 -4.98 -17.99
N CYS A 41 13.00 -5.73 -18.17
CA CYS A 41 12.59 -6.82 -17.27
C CYS A 41 13.61 -7.95 -17.11
N ASP A 42 14.60 -8.04 -17.99
CA ASP A 42 15.67 -9.02 -17.98
C ASP A 42 16.89 -8.62 -17.14
N GLU A 43 17.00 -7.35 -16.74
CA GLU A 43 18.16 -6.85 -15.99
C GLU A 43 17.87 -6.63 -14.49
N GLY A 44 16.74 -7.06 -13.99
CA GLY A 44 16.38 -6.89 -12.59
C GLY A 44 14.89 -6.59 -12.39
N ASN A 45 14.52 -6.35 -11.17
CA ASN A 45 13.13 -6.30 -10.74
C ASN A 45 12.44 -5.01 -11.21
N THR A 46 11.97 -4.99 -12.45
CA THR A 46 11.39 -3.81 -13.11
C THR A 46 9.88 -3.80 -13.17
N GLY A 47 9.23 -4.61 -12.37
CA GLY A 47 7.79 -4.75 -12.30
C GLY A 47 7.36 -6.21 -12.34
N PRO A 48 6.04 -6.47 -12.31
CA PRO A 48 5.52 -7.82 -12.36
C PRO A 48 5.86 -8.47 -13.72
N ASN A 49 6.62 -9.53 -13.70
CA ASN A 49 6.92 -10.37 -14.86
C ASN A 49 6.06 -11.65 -14.90
N SER A 50 5.19 -11.82 -13.95
CA SER A 50 4.26 -12.93 -13.76
C SER A 50 3.04 -12.46 -12.99
N ILE A 51 1.91 -13.14 -13.15
CA ILE A 51 0.74 -12.94 -12.31
C ILE A 51 1.01 -13.33 -10.85
N ASP A 52 2.00 -14.18 -10.59
CA ASP A 52 2.42 -14.61 -9.26
C ASP A 52 3.41 -13.65 -8.60
N HIS A 53 3.74 -12.53 -9.26
CA HIS A 53 4.64 -11.55 -8.69
C HIS A 53 4.00 -10.93 -7.43
N ARG A 54 4.82 -10.66 -6.41
CA ARG A 54 4.37 -10.12 -5.11
C ARG A 54 3.52 -8.85 -5.20
N TYR A 55 3.71 -8.01 -6.21
CA TYR A 55 2.87 -6.83 -6.43
C TYR A 55 1.40 -7.17 -6.73
N ILE A 56 1.12 -8.37 -7.20
CA ILE A 56 -0.24 -8.85 -7.47
C ILE A 56 -0.73 -9.73 -6.32
N THR A 57 0.13 -10.63 -5.82
CA THR A 57 -0.26 -11.63 -4.81
C THR A 57 -0.16 -11.13 -3.37
N GLU A 58 0.50 -10.01 -3.14
CA GLU A 58 0.71 -9.41 -1.83
C GLU A 58 0.08 -8.02 -1.75
N ASP A 59 0.48 -7.08 -2.61
CA ASP A 59 0.02 -5.69 -2.51
C ASP A 59 -1.49 -5.55 -2.75
N ILE A 60 -2.06 -6.35 -3.64
CA ILE A 60 -3.50 -6.31 -3.93
C ILE A 60 -4.33 -6.95 -2.81
N PRO A 61 -4.15 -8.24 -2.45
CA PRO A 61 -5.00 -8.87 -1.45
C PRO A 61 -4.73 -8.37 -0.02
N VAL A 62 -3.58 -7.78 0.26
CA VAL A 62 -3.24 -7.23 1.57
C VAL A 62 -3.45 -5.72 1.59
N GLY A 63 -2.66 -4.97 0.83
CA GLY A 63 -2.67 -3.52 0.86
C GLY A 63 -3.99 -2.93 0.37
N CYS A 64 -4.40 -3.28 -0.84
CA CYS A 64 -5.66 -2.76 -1.40
C CYS A 64 -6.87 -3.16 -0.57
N LYS A 65 -6.90 -4.40 -0.03
CA LYS A 65 -8.00 -4.85 0.83
C LYS A 65 -8.10 -4.03 2.12
N ILE A 66 -6.98 -3.73 2.77
CA ILE A 66 -6.97 -2.88 3.96
C ILE A 66 -7.43 -1.46 3.63
N TYR A 67 -7.02 -0.89 2.50
CA TYR A 67 -7.52 0.42 2.06
C TYR A 67 -9.02 0.43 1.77
N HIS A 68 -9.54 -0.63 1.15
CA HIS A 68 -10.98 -0.83 0.98
C HIS A 68 -11.71 -0.81 2.33
N ASP A 69 -11.22 -1.59 3.31
CA ASP A 69 -11.84 -1.69 4.63
C ASP A 69 -11.83 -0.36 5.38
N PHE A 70 -10.76 0.42 5.27
CA PHE A 70 -10.73 1.80 5.76
C PHE A 70 -11.74 2.68 5.03
N GLY A 71 -11.84 2.55 3.71
CA GLY A 71 -12.85 3.24 2.91
C GLY A 71 -14.26 2.98 3.44
N VAL A 72 -14.62 1.73 3.64
CA VAL A 72 -15.90 1.32 4.22
C VAL A 72 -16.08 1.92 5.61
N LYS A 73 -15.08 1.81 6.48
CA LYS A 73 -15.14 2.31 7.85
C LYS A 73 -15.32 3.83 7.93
N PHE A 74 -14.68 4.56 7.05
CA PHE A 74 -14.76 6.03 7.01
C PHE A 74 -15.85 6.58 6.08
N GLY A 75 -16.56 5.71 5.34
CA GLY A 75 -17.56 6.11 4.38
C GLY A 75 -16.97 6.79 3.13
N VAL A 76 -15.75 6.41 2.75
CA VAL A 76 -15.03 6.89 1.57
C VAL A 76 -15.07 5.82 0.48
N PRO A 77 -15.75 6.04 -0.65
CA PRO A 77 -15.77 5.08 -1.75
C PRO A 77 -14.38 4.85 -2.34
N THR A 78 -14.05 3.60 -2.62
CA THR A 78 -12.75 3.17 -3.13
C THR A 78 -12.84 2.41 -4.47
N PRO A 79 -13.57 2.92 -5.49
CA PRO A 79 -13.92 2.14 -6.67
C PRO A 79 -12.71 1.69 -7.50
N ILE A 80 -11.64 2.45 -7.52
CA ILE A 80 -10.40 2.05 -8.23
C ILE A 80 -9.70 0.92 -7.47
N ILE A 81 -9.57 1.03 -6.16
CA ILE A 81 -9.00 -0.01 -5.31
C ILE A 81 -9.82 -1.30 -5.42
N ASP A 82 -11.15 -1.17 -5.35
CA ASP A 82 -12.07 -2.30 -5.48
C ASP A 82 -11.90 -3.01 -6.83
N SER A 83 -11.74 -2.23 -7.89
CA SER A 83 -11.48 -2.78 -9.24
C SER A 83 -10.15 -3.53 -9.31
N MET A 84 -9.12 -3.04 -8.64
CA MET A 84 -7.82 -3.74 -8.56
C MET A 84 -7.93 -5.05 -7.80
N ILE A 85 -8.69 -5.09 -6.70
CA ILE A 85 -8.94 -6.31 -5.92
C ILE A 85 -9.66 -7.36 -6.79
N VAL A 86 -10.71 -6.94 -7.52
CA VAL A 86 -11.46 -7.82 -8.42
C VAL A 86 -10.56 -8.35 -9.54
N LEU A 87 -9.80 -7.46 -10.18
CA LEU A 87 -8.92 -7.84 -11.29
C LEU A 87 -7.80 -8.80 -10.85
N GLY A 88 -7.14 -8.49 -9.73
CA GLY A 88 -6.10 -9.36 -9.17
C GLY A 88 -6.65 -10.73 -8.78
N GLY A 89 -7.84 -10.77 -8.17
CA GLY A 89 -8.54 -12.01 -7.87
C GLY A 89 -8.87 -12.83 -9.11
N ALA A 90 -9.40 -12.17 -10.15
CA ALA A 90 -9.72 -12.83 -11.42
C ALA A 90 -8.50 -13.43 -12.11
N MET A 91 -7.33 -12.79 -12.02
CA MET A 91 -6.07 -13.35 -12.56
C MET A 91 -5.66 -14.65 -11.85
N HIS A 92 -6.08 -14.84 -10.60
CA HIS A 92 -5.75 -16.01 -9.78
C HIS A 92 -6.94 -16.97 -9.59
N GLU A 93 -8.06 -16.75 -10.30
CA GLU A 93 -9.28 -17.54 -10.14
C GLU A 93 -9.78 -17.58 -8.68
N LYS A 94 -9.65 -16.46 -7.97
CA LYS A 94 -9.95 -16.31 -6.54
C LYS A 94 -10.78 -15.05 -6.26
N SER A 95 -11.45 -15.03 -5.11
CA SER A 95 -12.04 -13.81 -4.58
C SER A 95 -11.12 -13.22 -3.51
N PHE A 96 -10.32 -12.23 -3.86
CA PHE A 96 -9.48 -11.55 -2.89
C PHE A 96 -10.26 -10.78 -1.83
N PHE A 97 -11.53 -10.45 -2.07
CA PHE A 97 -12.40 -9.89 -1.05
C PHE A 97 -12.75 -10.88 0.05
N GLU A 98 -12.94 -12.16 -0.29
CA GLU A 98 -13.45 -13.19 0.61
C GLU A 98 -12.33 -14.05 1.20
N GLU A 99 -11.31 -14.34 0.42
CA GLU A 99 -10.27 -15.29 0.77
C GLU A 99 -9.10 -14.66 1.55
N THR A 100 -8.95 -13.32 1.53
CA THR A 100 -7.88 -12.70 2.31
C THR A 100 -8.23 -12.63 3.79
N VAL A 101 -7.27 -13.01 4.62
CA VAL A 101 -7.37 -12.89 6.08
C VAL A 101 -7.00 -11.49 6.57
N TYR A 102 -6.35 -10.69 5.72
CA TYR A 102 -5.86 -9.37 6.08
C TYR A 102 -6.98 -8.33 5.97
N ASN A 103 -7.48 -7.91 7.11
CA ASN A 103 -8.55 -6.93 7.26
C ASN A 103 -8.36 -6.14 8.56
N LEU A 104 -9.24 -5.20 8.88
CA LEU A 104 -9.12 -4.40 10.09
C LEU A 104 -9.29 -5.22 11.38
N ASP A 105 -10.01 -6.33 11.34
CA ASP A 105 -10.10 -7.24 12.49
C ASP A 105 -8.79 -8.00 12.73
N TYR A 106 -8.12 -8.44 11.66
CA TYR A 106 -6.79 -9.02 11.74
C TYR A 106 -5.77 -8.06 12.35
N LEU A 107 -5.89 -6.77 12.01
CA LEU A 107 -5.05 -5.71 12.60
C LEU A 107 -5.44 -5.36 14.05
N GLY A 108 -6.51 -5.96 14.57
CA GLY A 108 -6.99 -5.70 15.92
C GLY A 108 -7.70 -4.35 16.10
N ILE A 109 -8.09 -3.69 15.01
CA ILE A 109 -8.71 -2.34 15.02
C ILE A 109 -10.12 -2.31 14.42
N GLY A 110 -10.61 -3.45 13.92
CA GLY A 110 -11.92 -3.53 13.28
C GLY A 110 -13.09 -3.15 14.18
N HIS A 111 -12.98 -3.44 15.49
CA HIS A 111 -13.99 -3.11 16.50
C HIS A 111 -14.07 -1.63 16.86
N MET A 112 -13.02 -0.85 16.59
CA MET A 112 -12.99 0.58 16.92
C MET A 112 -13.98 1.37 16.07
N THR A 113 -14.64 2.35 16.67
CA THR A 113 -15.37 3.38 15.92
C THR A 113 -14.41 4.23 15.10
N ARG A 114 -14.96 5.03 14.18
CA ARG A 114 -14.16 5.98 13.40
C ARG A 114 -13.36 6.92 14.31
N ASP A 115 -14.00 7.51 15.31
CA ASP A 115 -13.38 8.50 16.17
C ASP A 115 -12.32 7.89 17.10
N GLU A 116 -12.58 6.70 17.63
CA GLU A 116 -11.59 5.92 18.39
C GLU A 116 -10.37 5.56 17.54
N LEU A 117 -10.59 5.18 16.29
CA LEU A 117 -9.50 4.86 15.38
C LEU A 117 -8.68 6.10 15.03
N LEU A 118 -9.31 7.25 14.80
CA LEU A 118 -8.61 8.52 14.61
C LEU A 118 -7.81 8.92 15.85
N ASP A 119 -8.39 8.78 17.04
CA ASP A 119 -7.68 9.08 18.30
C ASP A 119 -6.49 8.13 18.51
N TYR A 120 -6.65 6.85 18.17
CA TYR A 120 -5.55 5.89 18.19
C TYR A 120 -4.42 6.29 17.21
N MET A 121 -4.76 6.65 15.97
CA MET A 121 -3.78 7.01 14.96
C MET A 121 -3.02 8.31 15.29
N TYR A 122 -3.70 9.31 15.86
CA TYR A 122 -3.08 10.60 16.18
C TYR A 122 -2.46 10.66 17.57
N ASN A 123 -3.02 9.97 18.54
CA ASN A 123 -2.65 10.11 19.95
C ASN A 123 -2.17 8.79 20.59
N GLY A 124 -2.21 7.68 19.86
CA GLY A 124 -1.79 6.37 20.36
C GLY A 124 -2.75 5.73 21.37
N ARG A 125 -3.99 6.22 21.50
CA ARG A 125 -4.96 5.71 22.47
C ARG A 125 -5.74 4.53 21.92
N TYR A 126 -5.25 3.33 22.21
CA TYR A 126 -5.91 2.10 21.79
C TYR A 126 -7.10 1.75 22.66
N VAL A 127 -8.26 1.52 22.05
CA VAL A 127 -9.46 1.02 22.72
C VAL A 127 -9.49 -0.50 22.62
N LYS A 128 -9.47 -1.20 23.75
CA LYS A 128 -9.54 -2.66 23.78
C LYS A 128 -10.93 -3.16 23.39
N LYS A 129 -10.97 -4.26 22.63
CA LYS A 129 -12.21 -4.97 22.37
C LYS A 129 -12.79 -5.46 23.69
N THR A 130 -13.99 -4.99 24.05
CA THR A 130 -14.76 -5.57 25.18
C THR A 130 -15.25 -6.95 24.76
N SER A 131 -14.89 -7.96 25.56
CA SER A 131 -15.35 -9.35 25.39
C SER A 131 -16.85 -9.49 25.62
#